data_4710b0e2b603b4553d36dd349a35863c
#
_entry.id   4710b0e2b603b4553d36dd349a35863c
#
_cell.length_a   1.000
_cell.length_b   1.000
_cell.length_c   1.000
_cell.angle_alpha   90.00
_cell.angle_beta   90.00
_cell.angle_gamma   90.00
#
_symmetry.space_group_name_H-M   'P 1'
#
loop_
_entity.id
_entity.type
_entity.pdbx_description
1 polymer ?
#
loop_
_entity_poly.entity_id
_entity_poly.type
_entity_poly.pdbx_seq_one_letter_code
_entity_poly.pdbx_strand_id
1 'polypeptide(L)'
;MFPEIFAKQHDEHLVSISANPGEAARWWYWQNDKCLPGEGWVSFMLNGVQIMPMDTWTNVAIFWQELLNALESYVSTGRGQGEFSEETATFSLAKRGTIAVFELRGQRYPVEPDSFLKAVLGAAREFFTWVEEYIGGIDRTYLERIETLIDSLK
;
A
#
# COMPACT_ATOMS: atom_id res chain seq x y z
N MET A 1 6.73 11.81 -1.81
CA MET A 1 6.37 10.56 -1.11
C MET A 1 6.32 9.44 -2.12
N PHE A 2 7.04 8.35 -1.83
CA PHE A 2 7.11 7.19 -2.72
C PHE A 2 7.04 5.93 -1.88
N PRO A 3 5.84 5.36 -1.71
CA PRO A 3 5.76 4.02 -1.12
C PRO A 3 6.54 3.03 -1.97
N GLU A 4 7.38 2.25 -1.35
CA GLU A 4 8.14 1.19 -1.99
C GLU A 4 7.78 -0.14 -1.35
N ILE A 5 7.62 -1.17 -2.18
CA ILE A 5 7.03 -2.44 -1.75
C ILE A 5 8.10 -3.51 -1.79
N PHE A 6 8.20 -4.27 -0.71
CA PHE A 6 9.20 -5.32 -0.56
C PHE A 6 8.52 -6.65 -0.24
N ALA A 7 8.95 -7.70 -0.91
CA ALA A 7 8.63 -9.07 -0.54
C ALA A 7 9.67 -9.57 0.47
N LYS A 8 9.23 -10.24 1.51
CA LYS A 8 10.13 -10.79 2.52
C LYS A 8 10.72 -12.11 2.08
N GLN A 9 12.03 -12.26 2.21
CA GLN A 9 12.74 -13.54 2.07
C GLN A 9 12.67 -14.32 3.38
N HIS A 10 12.99 -15.61 3.31
CA HIS A 10 12.95 -16.51 4.48
C HIS A 10 13.93 -16.12 5.60
N ASP A 11 15.01 -15.42 5.27
CA ASP A 11 16.04 -14.96 6.21
C ASP A 11 15.84 -13.49 6.62
N GLU A 12 14.63 -12.97 6.46
CA GLU A 12 14.23 -11.60 6.79
C GLU A 12 14.82 -10.52 5.88
N HIS A 13 15.49 -10.90 4.81
CA HIS A 13 15.89 -9.93 3.78
C HIS A 13 14.69 -9.48 2.96
N LEU A 14 14.79 -8.29 2.41
CA LEU A 14 13.75 -7.68 1.59
C LEU A 14 14.18 -7.63 0.13
N VAL A 15 13.25 -7.95 -0.75
CA VAL A 15 13.44 -7.82 -2.20
C VAL A 15 12.48 -6.77 -2.73
N SER A 16 13.01 -5.72 -3.34
CA SER A 16 12.19 -4.66 -3.93
C SER A 16 11.40 -5.18 -5.11
N ILE A 17 10.09 -4.99 -5.08
CA ILE A 17 9.21 -5.34 -6.18
C ILE A 17 9.51 -4.48 -7.41
N SER A 18 9.81 -3.20 -7.21
CA SER A 18 10.13 -2.29 -8.31
C SER A 18 11.48 -2.59 -8.95
N ALA A 19 12.51 -2.84 -8.14
CA ALA A 19 13.87 -3.05 -8.63
C ALA A 19 14.12 -4.46 -9.13
N ASN A 20 13.49 -5.46 -8.50
CA ASN A 20 13.72 -6.89 -8.78
C ASN A 20 12.39 -7.65 -8.84
N PRO A 21 11.53 -7.35 -9.81
CA PRO A 21 10.16 -7.89 -9.82
C PRO A 21 10.10 -9.41 -9.95
N GLY A 22 10.99 -10.00 -10.74
CA GLY A 22 11.03 -11.46 -10.93
C GLY A 22 11.50 -12.20 -9.68
N GLU A 23 12.51 -11.68 -9.00
CA GLU A 23 13.00 -12.28 -7.75
C GLU A 23 11.97 -12.12 -6.64
N ALA A 24 11.32 -10.96 -6.55
CA ALA A 24 10.25 -10.74 -5.58
C ALA A 24 9.10 -11.74 -5.79
N ALA A 25 8.73 -12.02 -7.04
CA ALA A 25 7.69 -13.00 -7.36
C ALA A 25 8.08 -14.40 -6.91
N ARG A 26 9.35 -14.76 -7.06
CA ARG A 26 9.86 -16.06 -6.62
C ARG A 26 9.71 -16.25 -5.09
N TRP A 27 10.02 -15.22 -4.31
CA TRP A 27 9.84 -15.25 -2.86
C TRP A 27 8.38 -15.22 -2.45
N TRP A 28 7.53 -14.55 -3.20
CA TRP A 28 6.09 -14.56 -3.01
C TRP A 28 5.53 -15.98 -3.14
N TYR A 29 5.91 -16.72 -4.17
CA TYR A 29 5.51 -18.12 -4.35
C TYR A 29 6.06 -19.01 -3.23
N TRP A 30 7.29 -18.78 -2.82
CA TRP A 30 7.90 -19.53 -1.71
C TRP A 30 7.09 -19.31 -0.42
N GLN A 31 6.66 -18.11 -0.13
CA GLN A 31 5.82 -17.80 1.03
C GLN A 31 4.48 -18.52 0.98
N ASN A 32 3.84 -18.58 -0.20
CA ASN A 32 2.58 -19.30 -0.39
C ASN A 32 2.74 -20.78 0.00
N ASP A 33 3.84 -21.41 -0.41
CA ASP A 33 4.11 -22.80 -0.07
C ASP A 33 4.33 -23.01 1.43
N LYS A 34 4.72 -21.95 2.15
CA LYS A 34 4.97 -21.99 3.60
C LYS A 34 3.80 -21.43 4.41
N CYS A 35 2.65 -21.21 3.80
CA CYS A 35 1.46 -20.64 4.43
C CYS A 35 1.68 -19.21 4.98
N LEU A 36 2.57 -18.44 4.34
CA LEU A 36 2.86 -17.05 4.70
C LEU A 36 2.61 -16.11 3.51
N PRO A 37 1.47 -16.23 2.81
CA PRO A 37 1.26 -15.50 1.56
C PRO A 37 1.23 -13.99 1.77
N GLY A 38 2.01 -13.29 0.96
CA GLY A 38 1.98 -11.83 0.94
C GLY A 38 2.70 -11.14 2.06
N GLU A 39 3.44 -11.87 2.90
CA GLU A 39 4.22 -11.23 3.97
C GLU A 39 5.33 -10.37 3.37
N GLY A 40 5.42 -9.14 3.86
CA GLY A 40 6.43 -8.19 3.38
C GLY A 40 6.38 -6.89 4.15
N TRP A 41 6.89 -5.86 3.52
CA TRP A 41 6.97 -4.53 4.12
C TRP A 41 6.70 -3.47 3.04
N VAL A 42 6.00 -2.41 3.43
CA VAL A 42 5.78 -1.25 2.57
C VAL A 42 6.62 -0.09 3.12
N SER A 43 7.58 0.37 2.34
CA SER A 43 8.32 1.59 2.66
C SER A 43 7.42 2.79 2.39
N PHE A 44 7.14 3.57 3.41
CA PHE A 44 6.26 4.72 3.29
C PHE A 44 7.01 5.96 3.76
N MET A 45 7.53 6.72 2.81
CA MET A 45 8.27 7.96 3.08
C MET A 45 7.34 9.16 2.95
N LEU A 46 7.32 10.01 3.95
CA LEU A 46 6.52 11.23 3.95
C LEU A 46 7.42 12.40 4.38
N ASN A 47 7.60 13.36 3.48
CA ASN A 47 8.49 14.51 3.71
C ASN A 47 9.90 14.09 4.12
N GLY A 48 10.43 13.04 3.49
CA GLY A 48 11.77 12.52 3.77
C GLY A 48 11.89 11.64 5.01
N VAL A 49 10.79 11.37 5.69
CA VAL A 49 10.78 10.55 6.91
C VAL A 49 10.05 9.23 6.65
N GLN A 50 10.70 8.11 7.01
CA GLN A 50 10.08 6.79 6.96
C GLN A 50 9.07 6.66 8.10
N ILE A 51 7.79 6.49 7.76
CA ILE A 51 6.71 6.38 8.75
C ILE A 51 6.27 4.94 9.01
N MET A 52 6.79 3.98 8.23
CA MET A 52 6.58 2.54 8.46
C MET A 52 7.87 1.90 8.96
N PRO A 53 7.98 1.53 10.24
CA PRO A 53 9.19 0.87 10.73
C PRO A 53 9.47 -0.44 9.99
N MET A 54 10.74 -0.73 9.72
CA MET A 54 11.15 -1.92 8.97
C MET A 54 10.78 -3.24 9.64
N ASP A 55 10.54 -3.22 10.93
CA ASP A 55 10.10 -4.41 11.68
C ASP A 55 8.58 -4.62 11.63
N THR A 56 7.85 -3.76 10.92
CA THR A 56 6.41 -3.90 10.75
C THR A 56 6.12 -4.79 9.55
N TRP A 57 6.10 -6.10 9.79
CA TRP A 57 5.68 -7.06 8.77
C TRP A 57 4.16 -7.04 8.61
N THR A 58 3.71 -7.10 7.39
CA THR A 58 2.27 -7.12 7.09
C THR A 58 2.00 -7.97 5.85
N ASN A 59 0.76 -8.36 5.69
CA ASN A 59 0.32 -8.90 4.41
C ASN A 59 0.18 -7.73 3.43
N VAL A 60 1.10 -7.64 2.48
CA VAL A 60 1.20 -6.51 1.57
C VAL A 60 -0.03 -6.39 0.68
N ALA A 61 -0.61 -7.51 0.26
CA ALA A 61 -1.82 -7.49 -0.56
C ALA A 61 -3.01 -6.91 0.21
N ILE A 62 -3.21 -7.37 1.43
CA ILE A 62 -4.30 -6.86 2.27
C ILE A 62 -4.08 -5.39 2.61
N PHE A 63 -2.83 -5.01 2.91
CA PHE A 63 -2.50 -3.60 3.14
C PHE A 63 -2.96 -2.70 1.98
N TRP A 64 -2.64 -3.08 0.74
CA TRP A 64 -3.03 -2.29 -0.42
C TRP A 64 -4.52 -2.31 -0.68
N GLN A 65 -5.19 -3.43 -0.44
CA GLN A 65 -6.66 -3.51 -0.55
C GLN A 65 -7.35 -2.60 0.45
N GLU A 66 -6.92 -2.64 1.71
CA GLU A 66 -7.47 -1.80 2.77
C GLU A 66 -7.20 -0.31 2.50
N LEU A 67 -6.00 0.01 2.04
CA LEU A 67 -5.66 1.39 1.71
C LEU A 67 -6.51 1.91 0.54
N LEU A 68 -6.70 1.10 -0.49
CA LEU A 68 -7.57 1.47 -1.62
C LEU A 68 -9.00 1.72 -1.17
N ASN A 69 -9.56 0.85 -0.33
CA ASN A 69 -10.89 1.04 0.25
C ASN A 69 -10.99 2.36 1.02
N ALA A 70 -9.97 2.68 1.81
CA ALA A 70 -9.93 3.92 2.57
C ALA A 70 -9.86 5.15 1.66
N LEU A 71 -9.08 5.09 0.58
CA LEU A 71 -8.98 6.20 -0.37
C LEU A 71 -10.28 6.42 -1.12
N GLU A 72 -10.97 5.36 -1.51
CA GLU A 72 -12.31 5.48 -2.13
C GLU A 72 -13.31 6.14 -1.19
N SER A 73 -13.31 5.71 0.07
CA SER A 73 -14.18 6.31 1.08
C SER A 73 -13.85 7.79 1.31
N TYR A 74 -12.56 8.12 1.37
CA TYR A 74 -12.13 9.50 1.52
C TYR A 74 -12.60 10.38 0.36
N VAL A 75 -12.45 9.91 -0.87
CA VAL A 75 -12.90 10.68 -2.06
C VAL A 75 -14.40 10.91 -2.04
N SER A 76 -15.20 9.94 -1.58
CA SER A 76 -16.64 10.04 -1.51
C SER A 76 -17.15 10.87 -0.34
N THR A 77 -16.53 10.74 0.83
CA THR A 77 -17.09 11.24 2.10
C THR A 77 -16.19 12.20 2.86
N GLY A 78 -14.91 12.34 2.46
CA GLY A 78 -13.90 13.10 3.18
C GLY A 78 -13.23 12.32 4.31
N ARG A 79 -13.54 11.03 4.45
CA ARG A 79 -12.97 10.15 5.49
C ARG A 79 -12.78 8.74 4.97
N GLY A 80 -11.64 8.13 5.33
CA GLY A 80 -11.38 6.73 5.07
C GLY A 80 -10.53 6.15 6.19
N GLN A 81 -10.65 4.84 6.43
CA GLN A 81 -9.87 4.15 7.45
C GLN A 81 -9.70 2.68 7.09
N GLY A 82 -8.67 2.05 7.65
CA GLY A 82 -8.41 0.63 7.48
C GLY A 82 -7.50 0.11 8.58
N GLU A 83 -7.24 -1.20 8.52
CA GLU A 83 -6.42 -1.90 9.51
C GLU A 83 -5.37 -2.77 8.84
N PHE A 84 -4.21 -2.91 9.47
CA PHE A 84 -3.24 -3.92 9.07
C PHE A 84 -3.72 -5.30 9.51
N SER A 85 -3.52 -6.28 8.66
CA SER A 85 -4.08 -7.62 8.84
C SER A 85 -3.53 -8.40 10.05
N GLU A 86 -2.32 -8.11 10.50
CA GLU A 86 -1.63 -8.92 11.51
C GLU A 86 -1.32 -8.16 12.79
N GLU A 87 -1.61 -6.88 12.82
CA GLU A 87 -1.40 -6.05 13.99
C GLU A 87 -2.65 -5.22 14.23
N THR A 88 -2.81 -4.75 15.47
CA THR A 88 -3.90 -3.85 15.83
C THR A 88 -3.66 -2.43 15.33
N ALA A 89 -2.65 -2.24 14.47
CA ALA A 89 -2.34 -0.94 13.91
C ALA A 89 -3.39 -0.53 12.87
N THR A 90 -3.82 0.71 12.96
CA THR A 90 -4.83 1.29 12.08
C THR A 90 -4.26 2.46 11.32
N PHE A 91 -4.90 2.81 10.21
CA PHE A 91 -4.63 4.04 9.50
C PHE A 91 -5.95 4.73 9.13
N SER A 92 -5.88 6.05 8.96
CA SER A 92 -7.03 6.83 8.53
C SER A 92 -6.59 8.04 7.72
N LEU A 93 -7.48 8.53 6.90
CA LEU A 93 -7.31 9.77 6.15
C LEU A 93 -8.58 10.60 6.31
N ALA A 94 -8.44 11.84 6.77
CA ALA A 94 -9.59 12.71 7.01
C ALA A 94 -9.31 14.12 6.50
N LYS A 95 -10.32 14.69 5.85
CA LYS A 95 -10.26 16.06 5.36
C LYS A 95 -10.28 17.05 6.52
N ARG A 96 -9.40 18.07 6.45
CA ARG A 96 -9.32 19.15 7.43
C ARG A 96 -9.10 20.47 6.67
N GLY A 97 -10.19 21.15 6.29
CA GLY A 97 -10.09 22.36 5.47
C GLY A 97 -9.47 22.07 4.12
N THR A 98 -8.34 22.73 3.80
CA THR A 98 -7.63 22.56 2.53
C THR A 98 -6.57 21.45 2.56
N ILE A 99 -6.33 20.87 3.72
CA ILE A 99 -5.40 19.75 3.88
C ILE A 99 -6.15 18.49 4.29
N ALA A 100 -5.45 17.38 4.32
CA ALA A 100 -5.92 16.15 4.94
C ALA A 100 -4.94 15.73 6.04
N VAL A 101 -5.42 14.93 6.97
CA VAL A 101 -4.58 14.33 8.02
C VAL A 101 -4.55 12.82 7.79
N PHE A 102 -3.35 12.30 7.52
CA PHE A 102 -3.10 10.88 7.47
C PHE A 102 -2.60 10.42 8.83
N GLU A 103 -3.33 9.49 9.44
CA GLU A 103 -2.95 8.91 10.73
C GLU A 103 -2.51 7.48 10.49
N LEU A 104 -1.35 7.13 11.03
CA LEU A 104 -0.79 5.79 10.93
C LEU A 104 -0.21 5.40 12.27
N ARG A 105 -0.71 4.31 12.84
CA ARG A 105 -0.25 3.78 14.14
C ARG A 105 -0.28 4.83 15.25
N GLY A 106 -1.30 5.68 15.25
CA GLY A 106 -1.46 6.73 16.25
C GLY A 106 -0.69 8.01 15.99
N GLN A 107 0.16 8.06 14.96
CA GLN A 107 0.88 9.26 14.57
C GLN A 107 0.12 10.00 13.48
N ARG A 108 0.07 11.31 13.54
CA ARG A 108 -0.66 12.17 12.62
C ARG A 108 0.28 12.93 11.70
N TYR A 109 -0.05 12.94 10.42
CA TYR A 109 0.74 13.61 9.38
C TYR A 109 -0.17 14.47 8.52
N PRO A 110 0.04 15.81 8.52
CA PRO A 110 -0.70 16.66 7.58
C PRO A 110 -0.17 16.42 6.17
N VAL A 111 -1.08 16.30 5.20
CA VAL A 111 -0.72 16.04 3.81
C VAL A 111 -1.54 16.93 2.88
N GLU A 112 -0.96 17.25 1.72
CA GLU A 112 -1.69 17.89 0.64
C GLU A 112 -2.49 16.79 -0.07
N PRO A 113 -3.84 16.87 -0.14
CA PRO A 113 -4.67 15.76 -0.56
C PRO A 113 -4.36 15.23 -1.95
N ASP A 114 -4.28 16.10 -2.95
CA ASP A 114 -4.09 15.63 -4.33
C ASP A 114 -2.75 14.96 -4.55
N SER A 115 -1.67 15.54 -4.01
CA SER A 115 -0.33 14.95 -4.11
C SER A 115 -0.25 13.63 -3.39
N PHE A 116 -0.86 13.56 -2.20
CA PHE A 116 -0.91 12.33 -1.40
C PHE A 116 -1.66 11.22 -2.15
N LEU A 117 -2.87 11.52 -2.62
CA LEU A 117 -3.69 10.54 -3.33
C LEU A 117 -3.01 10.04 -4.60
N LYS A 118 -2.45 10.95 -5.40
CA LYS A 118 -1.75 10.57 -6.63
C LYS A 118 -0.56 9.66 -6.37
N ALA A 119 0.24 9.97 -5.34
CA ALA A 119 1.41 9.17 -5.00
C ALA A 119 1.02 7.78 -4.50
N VAL A 120 0.03 7.70 -3.61
CA VAL A 120 -0.42 6.41 -3.06
C VAL A 120 -1.11 5.57 -4.14
N LEU A 121 -1.97 6.16 -4.95
CA LEU A 121 -2.64 5.45 -6.05
C LEU A 121 -1.63 4.97 -7.10
N GLY A 122 -0.60 5.76 -7.40
CA GLY A 122 0.47 5.35 -8.29
C GLY A 122 1.22 4.13 -7.78
N ALA A 123 1.52 4.10 -6.49
CA ALA A 123 2.18 2.96 -5.86
C ALA A 123 1.26 1.73 -5.81
N ALA A 124 -0.03 1.91 -5.51
CA ALA A 124 -0.99 0.83 -5.54
C ALA A 124 -1.12 0.22 -6.94
N ARG A 125 -1.16 1.07 -7.98
CA ARG A 125 -1.19 0.62 -9.37
C ARG A 125 0.04 -0.21 -9.71
N GLU A 126 1.21 0.25 -9.30
CA GLU A 126 2.45 -0.49 -9.51
C GLU A 126 2.41 -1.87 -8.85
N PHE A 127 1.93 -1.94 -7.62
CA PHE A 127 1.80 -3.22 -6.90
C PHE A 127 0.85 -4.18 -7.62
N PHE A 128 -0.37 -3.74 -7.93
CA PHE A 128 -1.36 -4.61 -8.56
C PHE A 128 -0.98 -4.99 -10.00
N THR A 129 -0.28 -4.12 -10.72
CA THR A 129 0.26 -4.45 -12.03
C THR A 129 1.33 -5.54 -11.92
N TRP A 130 2.21 -5.43 -10.93
CA TRP A 130 3.21 -6.47 -10.66
C TRP A 130 2.53 -7.81 -10.33
N VAL A 131 1.49 -7.80 -9.49
CA VAL A 131 0.76 -9.03 -9.17
C VAL A 131 0.15 -9.64 -10.43
N GLU A 132 -0.45 -8.83 -11.29
CA GLU A 132 -1.03 -9.32 -12.56
C GLU A 132 0.03 -9.94 -13.46
N GLU A 133 1.18 -9.28 -13.62
CA GLU A 133 2.22 -9.72 -14.55
C GLU A 133 3.04 -10.90 -14.04
N TYR A 134 3.34 -10.96 -12.75
CA TYR A 134 4.29 -11.92 -12.19
C TYR A 134 3.64 -13.01 -11.34
N ILE A 135 2.53 -12.73 -10.69
CA ILE A 135 1.85 -13.68 -9.81
C ILE A 135 0.64 -14.30 -10.51
N GLY A 136 -0.20 -13.47 -11.13
CA GLY A 136 -1.45 -13.91 -11.73
C GLY A 136 -2.55 -14.15 -10.70
N GLY A 137 -3.74 -14.52 -11.18
CA GLY A 137 -4.87 -14.85 -10.31
C GLY A 137 -5.50 -13.67 -9.58
N ILE A 138 -5.14 -12.45 -9.97
CA ILE A 138 -5.67 -11.24 -9.35
C ILE A 138 -7.06 -10.91 -9.91
N ASP A 139 -7.89 -10.31 -9.06
CA ASP A 139 -9.12 -9.66 -9.50
C ASP A 139 -8.76 -8.29 -10.11
N ARG A 140 -8.97 -8.15 -11.41
CA ARG A 140 -8.65 -6.92 -12.14
C ARG A 140 -9.47 -5.72 -11.70
N THR A 141 -10.52 -5.91 -10.90
CA THR A 141 -11.32 -4.80 -10.40
C THR A 141 -10.49 -3.82 -9.57
N TYR A 142 -9.42 -4.27 -8.91
CA TYR A 142 -8.53 -3.36 -8.17
C TYR A 142 -7.87 -2.36 -9.10
N LEU A 143 -7.33 -2.79 -10.24
CA LEU A 143 -6.74 -1.89 -11.21
C LEU A 143 -7.76 -0.93 -11.80
N GLU A 144 -8.95 -1.41 -12.11
CA GLU A 144 -10.04 -0.59 -12.62
C GLU A 144 -10.47 0.48 -11.59
N ARG A 145 -10.58 0.11 -10.33
CA ARG A 145 -10.91 1.04 -9.24
C ARG A 145 -9.84 2.12 -9.09
N ILE A 146 -8.56 1.74 -9.16
CA ILE A 146 -7.44 2.68 -9.09
C ILE A 146 -7.49 3.67 -10.24
N GLU A 147 -7.70 3.21 -11.47
CA GLU A 147 -7.80 4.10 -12.62
C GLU A 147 -9.00 5.06 -12.52
N THR A 148 -10.13 4.59 -12.01
CA THR A 148 -11.29 5.43 -11.77
C THR A 148 -10.98 6.55 -10.78
N LEU A 149 -10.28 6.22 -9.68
CA LEU A 149 -9.88 7.23 -8.69
C LEU A 149 -8.87 8.22 -9.26
N ILE A 150 -7.87 7.75 -10.00
CA ILE A 150 -6.88 8.62 -10.64
C ILE A 150 -7.59 9.60 -11.59
N ASP A 151 -8.52 9.11 -12.40
CA ASP A 151 -9.26 9.95 -13.33
C ASP A 151 -10.10 11.00 -12.60
N SER A 152 -10.63 10.69 -11.43
CA SER A 152 -11.41 11.64 -10.63
C SER A 152 -10.58 12.79 -10.06
N LEU A 153 -9.25 12.67 -10.05
CA LEU A 153 -8.33 13.69 -9.54
C LEU A 153 -7.81 14.63 -10.63
N LYS A 154 -8.19 14.42 -11.87
CA LYS A 154 -7.78 15.26 -12.99
C LYS A 154 -8.66 16.51 -13.14
#